data_dd63eb405c822bb66c741516e1a6ec5f
#
_entry.id   dd63eb405c822bb66c741516e1a6ec5f
#
_cell.length_a   1.000
_cell.length_b   1.000
_cell.length_c   1.000
_cell.angle_alpha   90.00
_cell.angle_beta   90.00
_cell.angle_gamma   90.00
#
_symmetry.space_group_name_H-M   'P 1'
#
loop_
_entity.id
_entity.type
_entity.pdbx_description
1 polymer ?
#
loop_
_entity_poly.entity_id
_entity_poly.type
_entity_poly.pdbx_seq_one_letter_code
_entity_poly.pdbx_strand_id
1 'polypeptide(L)'
;MYAANNISKGILKYAVNGKVRLGGLICNSRNTDKEAELIEALAAKLGTQMIHFVPRENQVQRAELRRMTVIEYSPEHAQAEEYRTLARKIADNKMFVVPKPLQMEELEDLLMEFGIIPDDDETAVGVAEGAQVAATA
;
A
#
# COMPACT_ATOMS: atom_id res chain seq x y z
N MET A 1 -3.84 2.08 2.46
CA MET A 1 -4.19 3.09 1.45
C MET A 1 -4.80 4.35 2.04
N TYR A 2 -5.80 4.28 2.92
CA TYR A 2 -6.39 5.45 3.57
C TYR A 2 -5.35 6.36 4.24
N ALA A 3 -4.38 5.78 4.96
CA ALA A 3 -3.30 6.55 5.59
C ALA A 3 -2.44 7.30 4.55
N ALA A 4 -2.08 6.67 3.44
CA ALA A 4 -1.31 7.29 2.36
C ALA A 4 -2.08 8.46 1.73
N ASN A 5 -3.39 8.30 1.50
CA ASN A 5 -4.24 9.36 0.98
C ASN A 5 -4.37 10.52 1.98
N ASN A 6 -4.51 10.23 3.27
CA ASN A 6 -4.57 11.26 4.32
C ASN A 6 -3.25 12.02 4.46
N ILE A 7 -2.10 11.33 4.36
CA ILE A 7 -0.78 11.97 4.32
C ILE A 7 -0.70 12.90 3.11
N SER A 8 -1.18 12.46 1.94
CA SER A 8 -1.21 13.26 0.72
C SER A 8 -2.08 14.52 0.87
N LYS A 9 -3.23 14.44 1.58
CA LYS A 9 -4.04 15.61 1.94
C LYS A 9 -3.27 16.58 2.83
N GLY A 10 -2.50 16.05 3.79
CA GLY A 10 -1.61 16.86 4.63
C GLY A 10 -0.52 17.56 3.81
N ILE A 11 0.14 16.84 2.92
CA ILE A 11 1.18 17.41 2.03
C ILE A 11 0.57 18.53 1.18
N LEU A 12 -0.60 18.31 0.57
CA LEU A 12 -1.28 19.32 -0.24
C LEU A 12 -1.52 20.61 0.57
N LYS A 13 -2.00 20.48 1.82
CA LYS A 13 -2.25 21.62 2.71
C LYS A 13 -0.98 22.44 2.98
N TYR A 14 0.15 21.78 3.21
CA TYR A 14 1.42 22.46 3.51
C TYR A 14 2.21 22.86 2.26
N ALA A 15 1.91 22.28 1.11
CA ALA A 15 2.57 22.64 -0.15
C ALA A 15 2.25 24.07 -0.62
N VAL A 16 1.09 24.64 -0.23
CA VAL A 16 0.65 25.98 -0.61
C VAL A 16 1.59 27.07 -0.08
N ASN A 17 2.02 26.94 1.18
CA ASN A 17 2.84 27.94 1.86
C ASN A 17 4.27 27.45 2.14
N GLY A 18 4.62 26.24 1.75
CA GLY A 18 5.89 25.59 2.04
C GLY A 18 6.49 24.86 0.84
N LYS A 19 7.67 24.29 1.06
CA LYS A 19 8.39 23.49 0.05
C LYS A 19 8.14 21.98 0.20
N VAL A 20 7.06 21.58 0.93
CA VAL A 20 6.74 20.17 1.13
C VAL A 20 6.23 19.57 -0.17
N ARG A 21 6.77 18.43 -0.56
CA ARG A 21 6.41 17.70 -1.77
C ARG A 21 6.36 16.21 -1.49
N LEU A 22 5.57 15.47 -2.27
CA LEU A 22 5.55 14.02 -2.25
C LEU A 22 6.61 13.49 -3.20
N GLY A 23 7.55 12.69 -2.69
CA GLY A 23 8.61 12.07 -3.49
C GLY A 23 8.19 10.76 -4.16
N GLY A 24 7.12 10.14 -3.69
CA GLY A 24 6.61 8.87 -4.18
C GLY A 24 6.06 7.99 -3.07
N LEU A 25 5.62 6.79 -3.45
CA LEU A 25 5.14 5.76 -2.53
C LEU A 25 6.16 4.64 -2.43
N ILE A 26 6.25 4.03 -1.26
CA ILE A 26 6.99 2.80 -1.02
C ILE A 26 5.97 1.77 -0.57
N CYS A 27 5.91 0.63 -1.24
CA CYS A 27 5.10 -0.49 -0.82
C CYS A 27 5.93 -1.43 0.05
N ASN A 28 5.58 -1.56 1.32
CA ASN A 28 6.12 -2.60 2.20
C ASN A 28 5.10 -3.75 2.22
N SER A 29 5.38 -4.80 1.47
CA SER A 29 4.44 -5.86 1.14
C SER A 29 3.90 -6.60 2.37
N ARG A 30 2.62 -6.95 2.30
CA ARG A 30 1.93 -7.88 3.20
C ARG A 30 1.66 -9.24 2.58
N ASN A 31 2.14 -9.49 1.35
CA ASN A 31 1.84 -10.66 0.52
C ASN A 31 0.36 -10.79 0.18
N THR A 32 -0.28 -9.67 -0.15
CA THR A 32 -1.64 -9.69 -0.69
C THR A 32 -1.61 -9.70 -2.23
N ASP A 33 -2.64 -10.29 -2.84
CA ASP A 33 -2.74 -10.35 -4.29
C ASP A 33 -2.79 -8.95 -4.91
N LYS A 34 -2.14 -8.78 -6.05
CA LYS A 34 -2.10 -7.52 -6.83
C LYS A 34 -1.66 -6.29 -6.03
N GLU A 35 -0.91 -6.49 -4.96
CA GLU A 35 -0.50 -5.40 -4.05
C GLU A 35 0.35 -4.34 -4.77
N ALA A 36 1.29 -4.76 -5.61
CA ALA A 36 2.14 -3.86 -6.38
C ALA A 36 1.32 -3.01 -7.36
N GLU A 37 0.45 -3.67 -8.14
CA GLU A 37 -0.42 -3.02 -9.12
C GLU A 37 -1.38 -2.02 -8.47
N LEU A 38 -1.93 -2.37 -7.30
CA LEU A 38 -2.80 -1.48 -6.53
C LEU A 38 -2.05 -0.22 -6.06
N ILE A 39 -0.81 -0.36 -5.57
CA ILE A 39 -0.02 0.80 -5.12
C ILE A 39 0.46 1.64 -6.31
N GLU A 40 0.77 1.02 -7.45
CA GLU A 40 1.07 1.75 -8.69
C GLU A 40 -0.14 2.55 -9.18
N ALA A 41 -1.33 1.96 -9.17
CA ALA A 41 -2.57 2.65 -9.52
C ALA A 41 -2.87 3.83 -8.58
N LEU A 42 -2.68 3.63 -7.26
CA LEU A 42 -2.81 4.71 -6.29
C LEU A 42 -1.79 5.83 -6.55
N ALA A 43 -0.53 5.47 -6.81
CA ALA A 43 0.52 6.44 -7.12
C ALA A 43 0.17 7.28 -8.35
N ALA A 44 -0.32 6.65 -9.42
CA ALA A 44 -0.76 7.32 -10.63
C ALA A 44 -1.92 8.31 -10.35
N LYS A 45 -2.94 7.90 -9.59
CA LYS A 45 -4.06 8.78 -9.20
C LYS A 45 -3.60 9.96 -8.35
N LEU A 46 -2.64 9.76 -7.44
CA LEU A 46 -2.03 10.84 -6.63
C LEU A 46 -1.09 11.75 -7.45
N GLY A 47 -0.78 11.39 -8.69
CA GLY A 47 0.14 12.13 -9.58
C GLY A 47 1.62 11.91 -9.25
N THR A 48 1.97 10.77 -8.67
CA THR A 48 3.33 10.40 -8.27
C THR A 48 3.72 9.02 -8.82
N GLN A 49 4.71 8.38 -8.24
CA GLN A 49 5.24 7.07 -8.61
C GLN A 49 5.35 6.15 -7.39
N MET A 50 5.38 4.85 -7.62
CA MET A 50 5.91 3.90 -6.65
C MET A 50 7.43 3.84 -6.81
N ILE A 51 8.17 4.26 -5.80
CA ILE A 51 9.64 4.26 -5.79
C ILE A 51 10.16 2.82 -5.76
N HIS A 52 9.60 2.00 -4.86
CA HIS A 52 10.04 0.64 -4.67
C HIS A 52 8.96 -0.22 -4.01
N PHE A 53 8.95 -1.49 -4.38
CA PHE A 53 8.22 -2.54 -3.73
C PHE A 53 9.19 -3.37 -2.89
N VAL A 54 8.99 -3.40 -1.57
CA VAL A 54 9.80 -4.19 -0.65
C VAL A 54 9.06 -5.50 -0.36
N PRO A 55 9.54 -6.64 -0.85
CA PRO A 55 8.91 -7.93 -0.60
C PRO A 55 8.88 -8.26 0.90
N ARG A 56 7.83 -8.95 1.33
CA ARG A 56 7.77 -9.46 2.70
C ARG A 56 8.68 -10.68 2.84
N GLU A 57 9.58 -10.62 3.82
CA GLU A 57 10.54 -11.68 4.07
C GLU A 57 10.72 -11.91 5.58
N ASN A 58 10.75 -13.16 6.00
CA ASN A 58 10.89 -13.55 7.41
C ASN A 58 12.24 -13.13 8.02
N GLN A 59 13.21 -12.80 7.21
CA GLN A 59 14.51 -12.32 7.65
C GLN A 59 14.42 -11.00 8.41
N VAL A 60 13.43 -10.16 8.08
CA VAL A 60 13.13 -8.92 8.82
C VAL A 60 12.77 -9.25 10.26
N GLN A 61 11.82 -10.17 10.46
CA GLN A 61 11.39 -10.60 11.79
C GLN A 61 12.52 -11.24 12.61
N ARG A 62 13.36 -12.04 11.96
CA ARG A 62 14.54 -12.67 12.61
C ARG A 62 15.54 -11.62 13.08
N ALA A 63 15.79 -10.59 12.28
CA ALA A 63 16.66 -9.48 12.63
C ALA A 63 16.08 -8.69 13.82
N GLU A 64 14.77 -8.35 13.77
CA GLU A 64 14.08 -7.65 14.86
C GLU A 64 14.17 -8.37 16.21
N LEU A 65 13.98 -9.69 16.23
CA LEU A 65 14.18 -10.53 17.43
C LEU A 65 15.59 -10.41 18.01
N ARG A 66 16.59 -10.09 17.19
CA ARG A 66 17.96 -9.84 17.57
C ARG A 66 18.26 -8.36 17.83
N ARG A 67 17.28 -7.48 17.69
CA ARG A 67 17.43 -6.00 17.79
C ARG A 67 18.47 -5.46 16.80
N MET A 68 18.48 -6.04 15.61
CA MET A 68 19.38 -5.68 14.51
C MET A 68 18.56 -5.30 13.28
N THR A 69 19.15 -4.51 12.40
CA THR A 69 18.60 -4.33 11.06
C THR A 69 18.87 -5.57 10.20
N VAL A 70 18.13 -5.77 9.13
CA VAL A 70 18.38 -6.89 8.20
C VAL A 70 19.78 -6.80 7.59
N ILE A 71 20.26 -5.57 7.33
CA ILE A 71 21.60 -5.34 6.77
C ILE A 71 22.70 -5.77 7.75
N GLU A 72 22.52 -5.56 9.05
CA GLU A 72 23.45 -6.01 10.08
C GLU A 72 23.37 -7.52 10.33
N TYR A 73 22.14 -8.05 10.35
CA TYR A 73 21.88 -9.46 10.68
C TYR A 73 22.27 -10.41 9.56
N SER A 74 21.97 -10.06 8.31
CA SER A 74 22.20 -10.89 7.13
C SER A 74 22.61 -10.01 5.92
N PRO A 75 23.82 -9.45 5.93
CA PRO A 75 24.24 -8.47 4.92
C PRO A 75 24.23 -8.99 3.48
N GLU A 76 24.41 -10.30 3.30
CA GLU A 76 24.44 -10.95 1.97
C GLU A 76 23.05 -11.47 1.52
N HIS A 77 22.03 -11.34 2.36
CA HIS A 77 20.69 -11.80 2.02
C HIS A 77 20.01 -10.88 1.00
N ALA A 78 19.19 -11.45 0.11
CA ALA A 78 18.44 -10.67 -0.90
C ALA A 78 17.61 -9.53 -0.28
N GLN A 79 17.02 -9.74 0.90
CA GLN A 79 16.27 -8.71 1.60
C GLN A 79 17.12 -7.52 2.04
N ALA A 80 18.39 -7.74 2.40
CA ALA A 80 19.31 -6.65 2.70
C ALA A 80 19.61 -5.81 1.44
N GLU A 81 19.71 -6.47 0.27
CA GLU A 81 19.91 -5.78 -1.00
C GLU A 81 18.65 -5.01 -1.44
N GLU A 82 17.44 -5.49 -1.11
CA GLU A 82 16.21 -4.72 -1.33
C GLU A 82 16.24 -3.36 -0.61
N TYR A 83 16.67 -3.34 0.65
CA TYR A 83 16.81 -2.08 1.41
C TYR A 83 17.91 -1.17 0.87
N ARG A 84 19.03 -1.73 0.40
CA ARG A 84 20.10 -0.93 -0.25
C ARG A 84 19.61 -0.34 -1.57
N THR A 85 18.85 -1.11 -2.35
CA THR A 85 18.23 -0.67 -3.59
C THR A 85 17.21 0.43 -3.34
N LEU A 86 16.36 0.27 -2.33
CA LEU A 86 15.42 1.31 -1.90
C LEU A 86 16.17 2.60 -1.52
N ALA A 87 17.23 2.51 -0.74
CA ALA A 87 18.03 3.68 -0.34
C ALA A 87 18.63 4.41 -1.55
N ARG A 88 19.18 3.68 -2.52
CA ARG A 88 19.68 4.26 -3.78
C ARG A 88 18.58 4.97 -4.57
N LYS A 89 17.42 4.31 -4.73
CA LYS A 89 16.26 4.90 -5.44
C LYS A 89 15.75 6.17 -4.77
N ILE A 90 15.74 6.23 -3.43
CA ILE A 90 15.37 7.45 -2.70
C ILE A 90 16.40 8.55 -2.92
N ALA A 91 17.70 8.23 -2.83
CA ALA A 91 18.78 9.20 -3.02
C ALA A 91 18.80 9.77 -4.45
N ASP A 92 18.52 8.95 -5.44
CA ASP A 92 18.52 9.34 -6.86
C ASP A 92 17.20 9.94 -7.34
N ASN A 93 16.16 9.95 -6.48
CA ASN A 93 14.84 10.43 -6.85
C ASN A 93 14.87 11.91 -7.28
N LYS A 94 14.26 12.19 -8.42
CA LYS A 94 14.11 13.54 -8.98
C LYS A 94 12.66 13.98 -9.06
N MET A 95 11.71 13.07 -8.78
CA MET A 95 10.29 13.35 -8.86
C MET A 95 9.75 13.80 -7.50
N PHE A 96 9.40 15.08 -7.42
CA PHE A 96 8.80 15.68 -6.23
C PHE A 96 7.57 16.49 -6.66
N VAL A 97 6.39 16.07 -6.22
CA VAL A 97 5.11 16.61 -6.70
C VAL A 97 4.25 17.16 -5.57
N VAL A 98 3.33 18.03 -5.93
CA VAL A 98 2.17 18.35 -5.09
C VAL A 98 1.13 17.27 -5.40
N PRO A 99 0.77 16.41 -4.44
CA PRO A 99 -0.12 15.30 -4.71
C PRO A 99 -1.55 15.76 -5.00
N LYS A 100 -2.29 14.89 -5.69
CA LYS A 100 -3.74 15.02 -5.94
C LYS A 100 -4.48 13.98 -5.08
N PRO A 101 -4.82 14.29 -3.81
CA PRO A 101 -5.50 13.33 -2.95
C PRO A 101 -6.87 12.95 -3.51
N LEU A 102 -7.23 11.68 -3.35
CA LEU A 102 -8.51 11.15 -3.78
C LEU A 102 -9.63 11.52 -2.79
N GLN A 103 -10.84 11.69 -3.30
CA GLN A 103 -12.04 11.66 -2.47
C GLN A 103 -12.28 10.23 -1.96
N MET A 104 -13.14 10.08 -0.95
CA MET A 104 -13.39 8.78 -0.34
C MET A 104 -13.94 7.78 -1.36
N GLU A 105 -14.93 8.20 -2.14
CA GLU A 105 -15.55 7.41 -3.20
C GLU A 105 -14.53 6.90 -4.24
N GLU A 106 -13.64 7.77 -4.72
CA GLU A 106 -12.59 7.40 -5.68
C GLU A 106 -11.60 6.38 -5.09
N LEU A 107 -11.34 6.44 -3.78
CA LEU A 107 -10.48 5.50 -3.10
C LEU A 107 -11.18 4.14 -2.90
N GLU A 108 -12.47 4.15 -2.59
CA GLU A 108 -13.30 2.95 -2.47
C GLU A 108 -13.46 2.26 -3.82
N ASP A 109 -13.74 3.00 -4.89
CA ASP A 109 -13.78 2.48 -6.27
C ASP A 109 -12.47 1.76 -6.65
N LEU A 110 -11.33 2.37 -6.32
CA LEU A 110 -10.03 1.76 -6.57
C LEU A 110 -9.85 0.46 -5.78
N LEU A 111 -10.31 0.41 -4.52
CA LEU A 111 -10.23 -0.79 -3.69
C LEU A 111 -11.16 -1.91 -4.20
N MET A 112 -12.34 -1.57 -4.72
CA MET A 112 -13.26 -2.51 -5.36
C MET A 112 -12.66 -3.07 -6.65
N GLU A 113 -12.09 -2.23 -7.51
CA GLU A 113 -11.44 -2.64 -8.76
C GLU A 113 -10.36 -3.72 -8.53
N PHE A 114 -9.65 -3.63 -7.41
CA PHE A 114 -8.62 -4.61 -7.04
C PHE A 114 -9.14 -5.75 -6.13
N GLY A 115 -10.45 -5.78 -5.86
CA GLY A 115 -11.08 -6.84 -5.08
C GLY A 115 -10.74 -6.82 -3.58
N ILE A 116 -10.34 -5.67 -3.04
CA ILE A 116 -10.02 -5.49 -1.62
C ILE A 116 -11.29 -5.24 -0.79
N ILE A 117 -12.26 -4.56 -1.36
CA ILE A 117 -13.61 -4.36 -0.81
C ILE A 117 -14.57 -5.11 -1.72
N PRO A 118 -15.48 -5.94 -1.18
CA PRO A 118 -16.51 -6.61 -1.98
C PRO A 118 -17.40 -5.56 -2.64
N ASP A 119 -17.85 -5.83 -3.86
CA ASP A 119 -18.89 -5.06 -4.52
C ASP A 119 -20.21 -5.24 -3.74
N ASP A 120 -20.94 -4.18 -3.45
CA ASP A 120 -22.19 -4.25 -2.67
C ASP A 120 -23.25 -5.18 -3.32
N ASP A 121 -23.13 -5.45 -4.63
CA ASP A 121 -23.98 -6.40 -5.36
C ASP A 121 -23.67 -7.88 -5.03
N GLU A 122 -22.48 -8.26 -4.57
CA GLU A 122 -22.15 -9.63 -4.20
C GLU A 122 -22.68 -10.03 -2.81
N THR A 123 -22.97 -9.08 -1.93
CA THR A 123 -23.49 -9.35 -0.59
C THR A 123 -25.00 -9.67 -0.57
N ALA A 124 -25.72 -9.38 -1.66
CA ALA A 124 -27.17 -9.63 -1.76
C ALA A 124 -27.54 -11.08 -2.11
N VAL A 125 -26.60 -11.91 -2.57
CA VAL A 125 -26.88 -13.28 -3.04
C VAL A 125 -26.70 -14.34 -1.94
N GLY A 126 -26.09 -14.02 -0.81
CA GLY A 126 -25.75 -14.97 0.27
C GLY A 126 -26.78 -15.19 1.37
N VAL A 127 -27.94 -14.52 1.37
CA VAL A 127 -28.91 -14.58 2.48
C VAL A 127 -30.19 -15.38 2.17
N ALA A 128 -30.33 -15.93 0.96
CA ALA A 128 -31.57 -16.60 0.53
C ALA A 128 -31.58 -18.13 0.62
N GLU A 129 -30.55 -18.79 1.15
CA GLU A 129 -30.48 -20.28 1.23
C GLU A 129 -30.19 -20.81 2.64
N GLY A 130 -30.99 -20.42 3.61
CA GLY A 130 -30.82 -20.90 5.00
C GLY A 130 -32.09 -20.99 5.85
N ALA A 131 -33.26 -20.92 5.24
CA ALA A 131 -34.53 -20.99 6.00
C ALA A 131 -35.53 -21.96 5.38
N GLN A 132 -35.21 -23.25 5.37
CA GLN A 132 -36.23 -24.30 5.29
C GLN A 132 -35.59 -25.66 5.66
N VAL A 133 -35.71 -26.10 6.88
CA VAL A 133 -35.98 -27.46 7.36
C VAL A 133 -35.93 -27.43 8.89
N ALA A 134 -37.09 -27.36 9.52
CA ALA A 134 -37.40 -28.03 10.77
C ALA A 134 -38.83 -27.70 11.21
N ALA A 135 -39.79 -28.40 10.61
CA ALA A 135 -41.10 -28.57 11.23
C ALA A 135 -41.70 -29.85 10.67
N THR A 136 -41.44 -30.97 11.33
CA THR A 136 -42.35 -32.14 11.41
C THR A 136 -41.76 -33.17 12.36
N ALA A 137 -42.40 -33.37 13.43
CA ALA A 137 -42.70 -34.51 14.27
C ALA A 137 -42.54 -34.20 15.74
#